data_7720900615203fb1f885a5c81dfdb7a3
#
_entry.id   7720900615203fb1f885a5c81dfdb7a3
#
_cell.length_a   1.000
_cell.length_b   1.000
_cell.length_c   1.000
_cell.angle_alpha   90.00
_cell.angle_beta   90.00
_cell.angle_gamma   90.00
#
_symmetry.space_group_name_H-M   'P 1'
#
loop_
_entity.id
_entity.type
_entity.pdbx_description
1 polymer ?
#
loop_
_entity_poly.entity_id
_entity_poly.type
_entity_poly.pdbx_seq_one_letter_code
_entity_poly.pdbx_strand_id
1 'polypeptide(L)'
;MQDLRSLTSAANGAQSNGPTSPEGKARSARNAEKHGMYSSAVLLHHESNEEFALLQERYYQRFLPSNQPEVDLVDQMIAATWRLRRFAAVEAAAIDHAMDAQRVDLDSIYKALEPETRTHFALEKLHVDSGAMASYQRFQAAQIRQYDRAFRNLQTLQKTEIRRSEPTS
;
A
#
# COMPACT_ATOMS: atom_id res chain seq x y z
N MET A 1 26.97 -0.63 6.82
CA MET A 1 26.68 -1.60 5.74
C MET A 1 25.72 -0.94 4.77
N GLN A 2 26.17 -0.50 3.59
CA GLN A 2 25.27 0.00 2.56
C GLN A 2 24.44 -1.19 2.05
N ASP A 3 23.13 -1.01 2.02
CA ASP A 3 22.18 -2.05 1.68
C ASP A 3 22.35 -2.44 0.20
N LEU A 4 22.67 -3.71 -0.07
CA LEU A 4 22.79 -4.29 -1.42
C LEU A 4 21.55 -4.00 -2.29
N ARG A 5 20.38 -3.79 -1.69
CA ARG A 5 19.13 -3.40 -2.38
C ARG A 5 19.18 -1.99 -2.94
N SER A 6 19.84 -1.04 -2.27
CA SER A 6 19.97 0.33 -2.75
C SER A 6 20.91 0.40 -3.95
N LEU A 7 21.97 -0.42 -3.96
CA LEU A 7 22.92 -0.50 -5.07
C LEU A 7 22.32 -1.14 -6.33
N THR A 8 21.51 -2.19 -6.17
CA THR A 8 20.79 -2.83 -7.30
C THR A 8 19.70 -1.93 -7.88
N SER A 9 18.96 -1.15 -7.04
CA SER A 9 17.98 -0.17 -7.50
C SER A 9 18.63 0.96 -8.29
N ALA A 10 19.76 1.49 -7.83
CA ALA A 10 20.51 2.53 -8.53
C ALA A 10 21.08 2.02 -9.86
N ALA A 11 21.61 0.79 -9.91
CA ALA A 11 22.12 0.17 -11.12
C ALA A 11 21.03 -0.09 -12.17
N ASN A 12 19.85 -0.55 -11.75
CA ASN A 12 18.71 -0.77 -12.63
C ASN A 12 18.09 0.55 -13.13
N GLY A 13 18.07 1.59 -12.29
CA GLY A 13 17.65 2.95 -12.68
C GLY A 13 18.56 3.57 -13.72
N ALA A 14 19.89 3.32 -13.65
CA ALA A 14 20.87 3.81 -14.61
C ALA A 14 20.78 3.10 -16.00
N GLN A 15 20.17 1.93 -16.07
CA GLN A 15 19.98 1.17 -17.32
C GLN A 15 18.63 1.46 -18.00
N SER A 16 17.68 2.11 -17.32
CA SER A 16 16.40 2.46 -17.92
C SER A 16 16.54 3.74 -18.71
N ASN A 17 16.71 3.61 -20.03
CA ASN A 17 16.54 4.74 -20.96
C ASN A 17 15.06 5.12 -20.99
N GLY A 18 14.68 6.19 -20.28
CA GLY A 18 13.31 6.72 -20.32
C GLY A 18 12.79 6.94 -21.75
N PRO A 19 11.53 7.36 -21.94
CA PRO A 19 10.93 7.48 -23.26
C PRO A 19 11.74 8.43 -24.15
N THR A 20 12.10 7.96 -25.34
CA THR A 20 12.94 8.69 -26.28
C THR A 20 12.14 9.59 -27.23
N SER A 21 10.86 9.24 -27.51
CA SER A 21 9.99 10.05 -28.37
C SER A 21 9.40 11.27 -27.65
N PRO A 22 9.11 12.39 -28.35
CA PRO A 22 8.46 13.56 -27.76
C PRO A 22 7.11 13.25 -27.12
N GLU A 23 6.28 12.41 -27.76
CA GLU A 23 5.01 11.98 -27.22
C GLU A 23 5.18 11.10 -25.98
N GLY A 24 6.19 10.24 -25.97
CA GLY A 24 6.55 9.41 -24.82
C GLY A 24 7.01 10.26 -23.63
N LYS A 25 7.83 11.28 -23.88
CA LYS A 25 8.28 12.25 -22.86
C LYS A 25 7.12 13.06 -22.29
N ALA A 26 6.22 13.57 -23.15
CA ALA A 26 5.05 14.32 -22.73
C ALA A 26 4.06 13.45 -21.93
N ARG A 27 3.90 12.16 -22.28
CA ARG A 27 3.10 11.21 -21.52
C ARG A 27 3.73 10.89 -20.18
N SER A 28 5.05 10.66 -20.14
CA SER A 28 5.79 10.42 -18.91
C SER A 28 5.75 11.62 -17.96
N ALA A 29 5.92 12.84 -18.48
CA ALA A 29 5.83 14.07 -17.69
C ALA A 29 4.43 14.27 -17.10
N ARG A 30 3.36 14.08 -17.88
CA ARG A 30 1.96 14.11 -17.38
C ARG A 30 1.68 13.05 -16.35
N ASN A 31 2.22 11.85 -16.54
CA ASN A 31 2.09 10.79 -15.56
C ASN A 31 2.84 11.13 -14.27
N ALA A 32 4.07 11.65 -14.37
CA ALA A 32 4.86 12.08 -13.20
C ALA A 32 4.16 13.20 -12.41
N GLU A 33 3.60 14.20 -13.09
CA GLU A 33 2.83 15.28 -12.46
C GLU A 33 1.56 14.74 -11.79
N LYS A 34 0.83 13.89 -12.46
CA LYS A 34 -0.39 13.25 -11.94
C LYS A 34 -0.10 12.30 -10.78
N HIS A 35 0.97 11.52 -10.88
CA HIS A 35 1.41 10.64 -9.80
C HIS A 35 1.94 11.41 -8.60
N GLY A 36 2.58 12.56 -8.81
CA GLY A 36 2.98 13.47 -7.74
C GLY A 36 1.79 14.03 -6.96
N MET A 37 0.75 14.49 -7.64
CA MET A 37 -0.50 14.94 -7.00
C MET A 37 -1.24 13.81 -6.29
N TYR A 38 -1.28 12.61 -6.87
CA TYR A 38 -1.93 11.46 -6.26
C TYR A 38 -1.15 10.96 -5.03
N SER A 39 0.17 10.89 -5.08
CA SER A 39 1.00 10.50 -3.93
C SER A 39 0.85 11.48 -2.78
N SER A 40 0.79 12.79 -3.02
CA SER A 40 0.55 13.80 -1.98
C SER A 40 -0.80 13.67 -1.28
N ALA A 41 -1.81 13.10 -1.95
CA ALA A 41 -3.13 12.83 -1.38
C ALA A 41 -3.21 11.50 -0.59
N VAL A 42 -2.24 10.61 -0.79
CA VAL A 42 -2.22 9.26 -0.18
C VAL A 42 -1.19 9.14 0.92
N LEU A 43 -0.01 9.76 0.74
CA LEU A 43 1.12 9.67 1.66
C LEU A 43 0.96 10.61 2.86
N LEU A 44 1.37 10.13 4.03
CA LEU A 44 1.63 10.97 5.18
C LEU A 44 3.07 11.51 5.11
N HIS A 45 3.32 12.67 5.73
CA HIS A 45 4.60 13.38 5.63
C HIS A 45 5.83 12.59 6.14
N HIS A 46 5.63 11.57 6.95
CA HIS A 46 6.70 10.69 7.46
C HIS A 46 6.87 9.39 6.64
N GLU A 47 6.01 9.16 5.64
CA GLU A 47 6.08 7.96 4.80
C GLU A 47 7.05 8.15 3.62
N SER A 48 7.65 7.06 3.17
CA SER A 48 8.65 7.10 2.10
C SER A 48 7.99 7.25 0.72
N ASN A 49 8.35 8.33 0.03
CA ASN A 49 7.98 8.54 -1.37
C ASN A 49 8.58 7.48 -2.29
N GLU A 50 9.80 7.01 -1.99
CA GLU A 50 10.52 6.01 -2.77
C GLU A 50 9.82 4.65 -2.72
N GLU A 51 9.41 4.22 -1.52
CA GLU A 51 8.69 2.95 -1.36
C GLU A 51 7.31 3.00 -2.03
N PHE A 52 6.63 4.14 -1.96
CA PHE A 52 5.37 4.35 -2.65
C PHE A 52 5.54 4.31 -4.17
N ALA A 53 6.57 4.98 -4.71
CA ALA A 53 6.90 4.96 -6.13
C ALA A 53 7.23 3.54 -6.62
N LEU A 54 7.99 2.76 -5.85
CA LEU A 54 8.25 1.35 -6.15
C LEU A 54 6.97 0.50 -6.17
N LEU A 55 6.02 0.79 -5.28
CA LEU A 55 4.71 0.13 -5.30
C LEU A 55 3.94 0.49 -6.57
N GLN A 56 3.90 1.78 -6.94
CA GLN A 56 3.26 2.26 -8.15
C GLN A 56 3.86 1.57 -9.39
N GLU A 57 5.18 1.57 -9.53
CA GLU A 57 5.88 0.94 -10.65
C GLU A 57 5.49 -0.53 -10.80
N ARG A 58 5.50 -1.31 -9.72
CA ARG A 58 5.10 -2.74 -9.75
C ARG A 58 3.68 -2.94 -10.23
N TYR A 59 2.74 -2.08 -9.82
CA TYR A 59 1.35 -2.17 -10.22
C TYR A 59 1.18 -1.81 -11.70
N TYR A 60 1.80 -0.73 -12.17
CA TYR A 60 1.77 -0.34 -13.57
C TYR A 60 2.40 -1.39 -14.50
N GLN A 61 3.53 -1.97 -14.09
CA GLN A 61 4.15 -3.08 -14.82
C GLN A 61 3.27 -4.34 -14.85
N ARG A 62 2.54 -4.61 -13.77
CA ARG A 62 1.69 -5.80 -13.67
C ARG A 62 0.39 -5.68 -14.45
N PHE A 63 -0.26 -4.51 -14.41
CA PHE A 63 -1.60 -4.32 -14.93
C PHE A 63 -1.64 -3.63 -16.29
N LEU A 64 -0.56 -2.99 -16.70
CA LEU A 64 -0.37 -2.33 -18.02
C LEU A 64 -1.59 -1.51 -18.46
N PRO A 65 -2.06 -0.53 -17.65
CA PRO A 65 -3.24 0.24 -17.99
C PRO A 65 -3.03 1.02 -19.28
N SER A 66 -3.95 0.89 -20.24
CA SER A 66 -3.87 1.46 -21.58
C SER A 66 -4.56 2.81 -21.74
N ASN A 67 -5.49 3.11 -20.86
CA ASN A 67 -6.31 4.33 -20.89
C ASN A 67 -6.51 4.91 -19.50
N GLN A 68 -7.08 6.13 -19.43
CA GLN A 68 -7.26 6.85 -18.17
C GLN A 68 -8.16 6.14 -17.16
N PRO A 69 -9.33 5.58 -17.53
CA PRO A 69 -10.13 4.80 -16.59
C PRO A 69 -9.40 3.62 -15.96
N GLU A 70 -8.55 2.92 -16.72
CA GLU A 70 -7.72 1.83 -16.20
C GLU A 70 -6.64 2.35 -15.25
N VAL A 71 -5.99 3.48 -15.58
CA VAL A 71 -5.03 4.15 -14.70
C VAL A 71 -5.69 4.50 -13.36
N ASP A 72 -6.88 5.10 -13.38
CA ASP A 72 -7.60 5.50 -12.17
C ASP A 72 -7.96 4.28 -11.28
N LEU A 73 -8.26 3.13 -11.89
CA LEU A 73 -8.50 1.89 -11.15
C LEU A 73 -7.22 1.30 -10.55
N VAL A 74 -6.11 1.32 -11.29
CA VAL A 74 -4.80 0.90 -10.78
C VAL A 74 -4.38 1.79 -9.61
N ASP A 75 -4.55 3.11 -9.72
CA ASP A 75 -4.27 4.05 -8.64
C ASP A 75 -5.11 3.78 -7.38
N GLN A 76 -6.40 3.46 -7.53
CA GLN A 76 -7.24 3.05 -6.40
C GLN A 76 -6.72 1.79 -5.71
N MET A 77 -6.23 0.81 -6.47
CA MET A 77 -5.63 -0.41 -5.93
C MET A 77 -4.33 -0.11 -5.16
N ILE A 78 -3.48 0.76 -5.71
CA ILE A 78 -2.23 1.21 -5.08
C ILE A 78 -2.53 1.90 -3.74
N ALA A 79 -3.47 2.86 -3.74
CA ALA A 79 -3.86 3.57 -2.54
C ALA A 79 -4.43 2.66 -1.45
N ALA A 80 -5.29 1.71 -1.84
CA ALA A 80 -5.83 0.74 -0.91
C ALA A 80 -4.72 -0.14 -0.30
N THR A 81 -3.79 -0.63 -1.14
CA THR A 81 -2.64 -1.44 -0.68
C THR A 81 -1.73 -0.65 0.26
N TRP A 82 -1.44 0.61 -0.06
CA TRP A 82 -0.60 1.45 0.80
C TRP A 82 -1.24 1.69 2.16
N ARG A 83 -2.54 2.01 2.18
CA ARG A 83 -3.29 2.18 3.43
C ARG A 83 -3.36 0.90 4.26
N LEU A 84 -3.50 -0.28 3.63
CA LEU A 84 -3.45 -1.56 4.33
C LEU A 84 -2.09 -1.80 5.01
N ARG A 85 -0.98 -1.47 4.35
CA ARG A 85 0.36 -1.54 4.96
C ARG A 85 0.49 -0.59 6.16
N ARG A 86 -0.01 0.63 6.02
CA ARG A 86 -0.06 1.61 7.11
C ARG A 86 -0.85 1.08 8.29
N PHE A 87 -2.03 0.51 8.07
CA PHE A 87 -2.84 -0.05 9.16
C PHE A 87 -2.15 -1.21 9.86
N ALA A 88 -1.48 -2.09 9.15
CA ALA A 88 -0.69 -3.17 9.75
C ALA A 88 0.44 -2.62 10.65
N ALA A 89 1.14 -1.58 10.22
CA ALA A 89 2.17 -0.93 11.01
C ALA A 89 1.60 -0.24 12.26
N VAL A 90 0.46 0.45 12.12
CA VAL A 90 -0.22 1.12 13.24
C VAL A 90 -0.76 0.10 14.24
N GLU A 91 -1.32 -1.02 13.77
CA GLU A 91 -1.79 -2.12 14.62
C GLU A 91 -0.63 -2.71 15.44
N ALA A 92 0.49 -3.03 14.81
CA ALA A 92 1.67 -3.53 15.51
C ALA A 92 2.17 -2.54 16.57
N ALA A 93 2.31 -1.25 16.22
CA ALA A 93 2.74 -0.22 17.15
C ALA A 93 1.76 -0.02 18.32
N ALA A 94 0.45 -0.15 18.08
CA ALA A 94 -0.54 -0.04 19.16
C ALA A 94 -0.45 -1.22 20.14
N ILE A 95 -0.22 -2.43 19.63
CA ILE A 95 -0.03 -3.63 20.46
C ILE A 95 1.27 -3.50 21.27
N ASP A 96 2.39 -3.12 20.64
CA ASP A 96 3.66 -2.93 21.32
C ASP A 96 3.54 -1.88 22.44
N HIS A 97 2.89 -0.75 22.15
CA HIS A 97 2.65 0.29 23.15
C HIS A 97 1.79 -0.22 24.32
N ALA A 98 0.75 -1.00 24.04
CA ALA A 98 -0.09 -1.57 25.09
C ALA A 98 0.65 -2.62 25.92
N MET A 99 1.53 -3.42 25.32
CA MET A 99 2.43 -4.35 26.02
C MET A 99 3.38 -3.61 26.96
N ASP A 100 4.03 -2.55 26.49
CA ASP A 100 4.93 -1.74 27.28
C ASP A 100 4.22 -1.05 28.45
N ALA A 101 3.04 -0.50 28.22
CA ALA A 101 2.24 0.16 29.25
C ALA A 101 1.81 -0.77 30.39
N GLN A 102 1.64 -2.06 30.11
CA GLN A 102 1.23 -3.07 31.12
C GLN A 102 2.41 -3.82 31.74
N ARG A 103 3.64 -3.60 31.24
CA ARG A 103 4.80 -4.42 31.62
C ARG A 103 5.05 -4.45 33.13
N VAL A 104 5.06 -3.28 33.76
CA VAL A 104 5.35 -3.17 35.19
C VAL A 104 4.31 -3.89 36.05
N ASP A 105 3.04 -3.73 35.74
CA ASP A 105 1.94 -4.34 36.47
C ASP A 105 1.97 -5.86 36.31
N LEU A 106 2.12 -6.34 35.09
CA LEU A 106 2.16 -7.79 34.80
C LEU A 106 3.42 -8.45 35.43
N ASP A 107 4.57 -7.81 35.38
CA ASP A 107 5.80 -8.33 35.99
C ASP A 107 5.74 -8.34 37.54
N SER A 108 4.89 -7.52 38.15
CA SER A 108 4.63 -7.57 39.61
C SER A 108 3.76 -8.76 40.02
N ILE A 109 2.89 -9.22 39.13
CA ILE A 109 1.91 -10.30 39.39
C ILE A 109 2.47 -11.66 38.98
N TYR A 110 3.17 -11.72 37.88
CA TYR A 110 3.66 -12.94 37.24
C TYR A 110 5.18 -12.99 37.20
N LYS A 111 5.77 -14.10 37.65
CA LYS A 111 7.25 -14.28 37.68
C LYS A 111 7.86 -14.39 36.28
N ALA A 112 7.10 -14.93 35.32
CA ALA A 112 7.47 -15.02 33.92
C ALA A 112 6.19 -15.11 33.09
N LEU A 113 6.13 -14.30 32.02
CA LEU A 113 5.03 -14.34 31.04
C LEU A 113 5.63 -14.53 29.65
N GLU A 114 5.09 -15.51 28.93
CA GLU A 114 5.43 -15.72 27.53
C GLU A 114 4.97 -14.51 26.69
N PRO A 115 5.69 -14.19 25.59
CA PRO A 115 5.35 -13.05 24.71
C PRO A 115 3.91 -13.09 24.19
N GLU A 116 3.41 -14.26 23.85
CA GLU A 116 2.04 -14.48 23.37
C GLU A 116 0.99 -14.11 24.42
N THR A 117 1.26 -14.42 25.67
CA THR A 117 0.37 -14.05 26.80
C THR A 117 0.37 -12.54 27.00
N ARG A 118 1.52 -11.87 26.90
CA ARG A 118 1.61 -10.40 26.96
C ARG A 118 0.83 -9.76 25.82
N THR A 119 0.96 -10.29 24.61
CA THR A 119 0.21 -9.84 23.45
C THR A 119 -1.30 -10.00 23.65
N HIS A 120 -1.74 -11.11 24.26
CA HIS A 120 -3.16 -11.32 24.60
C HIS A 120 -3.68 -10.23 25.53
N PHE A 121 -2.99 -9.95 26.64
CA PHE A 121 -3.39 -8.88 27.58
C PHE A 121 -3.41 -7.49 26.90
N ALA A 122 -2.45 -7.21 26.02
CA ALA A 122 -2.42 -5.96 25.26
C ALA A 122 -3.64 -5.82 24.33
N LEU A 123 -4.01 -6.88 23.62
CA LEU A 123 -5.19 -6.91 22.76
C LEU A 123 -6.49 -6.75 23.56
N GLU A 124 -6.61 -7.44 24.69
CA GLU A 124 -7.76 -7.31 25.58
C GLU A 124 -7.92 -5.86 26.05
N LYS A 125 -6.85 -5.23 26.50
CA LYS A 125 -6.86 -3.83 26.92
C LYS A 125 -7.26 -2.88 25.78
N LEU A 126 -6.68 -3.05 24.60
CA LEU A 126 -7.02 -2.23 23.42
C LEU A 126 -8.48 -2.40 23.01
N HIS A 127 -9.04 -3.60 23.19
CA HIS A 127 -10.45 -3.85 22.90
C HIS A 127 -11.38 -3.14 23.89
N VAL A 128 -11.05 -3.17 25.18
CA VAL A 128 -11.88 -2.59 26.25
C VAL A 128 -11.78 -1.07 26.29
N ASP A 129 -10.55 -0.52 26.19
CA ASP A 129 -10.31 0.89 26.52
C ASP A 129 -10.71 1.87 25.40
N SER A 130 -10.65 1.48 24.12
CA SER A 130 -10.72 2.50 23.08
C SER A 130 -11.68 2.22 21.92
N GLY A 131 -12.12 0.99 21.73
CA GLY A 131 -12.82 0.63 20.48
C GLY A 131 -12.00 0.87 19.21
N ALA A 132 -10.74 1.33 19.36
CA ALA A 132 -9.84 1.68 18.26
C ALA A 132 -9.60 0.47 17.36
N MET A 133 -9.43 -0.72 17.93
CA MET A 133 -9.24 -1.95 17.19
C MET A 133 -10.41 -2.23 16.24
N ALA A 134 -11.66 -2.07 16.71
CA ALA A 134 -12.84 -2.22 15.86
C ALA A 134 -12.90 -1.19 14.73
N SER A 135 -12.39 0.03 14.98
CA SER A 135 -12.27 1.05 13.93
C SER A 135 -11.20 0.69 12.92
N TYR A 136 -10.03 0.21 13.33
CA TYR A 136 -8.98 -0.26 12.43
C TYR A 136 -9.48 -1.41 11.54
N GLN A 137 -10.14 -2.40 12.10
CA GLN A 137 -10.72 -3.51 11.33
C GLN A 137 -11.75 -3.04 10.30
N ARG A 138 -12.61 -2.06 10.64
CA ARG A 138 -13.55 -1.46 9.68
C ARG A 138 -12.81 -0.75 8.54
N PHE A 139 -11.76 0.01 8.85
CA PHE A 139 -10.94 0.68 7.83
C PHE A 139 -10.22 -0.32 6.93
N GLN A 140 -9.59 -1.35 7.49
CA GLN A 140 -8.96 -2.42 6.72
C GLN A 140 -9.97 -3.10 5.79
N ALA A 141 -11.12 -3.51 6.31
CA ALA A 141 -12.18 -4.12 5.51
C ALA A 141 -12.68 -3.19 4.38
N ALA A 142 -12.74 -1.87 4.61
CA ALA A 142 -13.10 -0.89 3.58
C ALA A 142 -12.03 -0.83 2.48
N GLN A 143 -10.73 -0.83 2.82
CA GLN A 143 -9.64 -0.84 1.84
C GLN A 143 -9.60 -2.14 1.02
N ILE A 144 -9.82 -3.29 1.65
CA ILE A 144 -9.93 -4.58 0.95
C ILE A 144 -11.06 -4.53 -0.07
N ARG A 145 -12.26 -4.09 0.33
CA ARG A 145 -13.39 -3.95 -0.59
C ARG A 145 -13.13 -2.94 -1.72
N GLN A 146 -12.41 -1.85 -1.44
CA GLN A 146 -12.02 -0.88 -2.48
C GLN A 146 -11.08 -1.52 -3.48
N TYR A 147 -10.05 -2.24 -3.02
CA TYR A 147 -9.12 -2.97 -3.86
C TYR A 147 -9.86 -3.96 -4.77
N ASP A 148 -10.68 -4.84 -4.18
CA ASP A 148 -11.41 -5.88 -4.91
C ASP A 148 -12.36 -5.31 -5.96
N ARG A 149 -13.01 -4.18 -5.66
CA ARG A 149 -13.88 -3.49 -6.61
C ARG A 149 -13.08 -2.91 -7.78
N ALA A 150 -11.98 -2.22 -7.49
CA ALA A 150 -11.13 -1.64 -8.51
C ALA A 150 -10.53 -2.73 -9.41
N PHE A 151 -10.05 -3.82 -8.83
CA PHE A 151 -9.50 -4.96 -9.55
C PHE A 151 -10.53 -5.62 -10.49
N ARG A 152 -11.75 -5.90 -10.00
CA ARG A 152 -12.83 -6.47 -10.83
C ARG A 152 -13.24 -5.54 -11.96
N ASN A 153 -13.33 -4.24 -11.70
CA ASN A 153 -13.66 -3.25 -12.72
C ASN A 153 -12.58 -3.18 -13.80
N LEU A 154 -11.29 -3.18 -13.40
CA LEU A 154 -10.16 -3.21 -14.32
C LEU A 154 -10.21 -4.43 -15.24
N GLN A 155 -10.41 -5.62 -14.68
CA GLN A 155 -10.55 -6.85 -15.46
C GLN A 155 -11.71 -6.79 -16.45
N THR A 156 -12.82 -6.17 -16.07
CA THR A 156 -13.99 -6.02 -16.93
C THR A 156 -13.70 -5.06 -18.09
N LEU A 157 -13.04 -3.92 -17.83
CA LEU A 157 -12.66 -2.97 -18.87
C LEU A 157 -11.70 -3.61 -19.88
N GLN A 158 -10.62 -4.23 -19.39
CA GLN A 158 -9.63 -4.87 -20.27
C GLN A 158 -10.23 -5.99 -21.14
N LYS A 159 -11.13 -6.81 -20.59
CA LYS A 159 -11.84 -7.83 -21.39
C LYS A 159 -12.74 -7.22 -22.46
N THR A 160 -13.38 -6.09 -22.18
CA THR A 160 -14.27 -5.40 -23.12
C THR A 160 -13.46 -4.77 -24.26
N GLU A 161 -12.28 -4.23 -23.99
CA GLU A 161 -11.41 -3.65 -25.01
C GLU A 161 -10.81 -4.72 -25.94
N ILE A 162 -10.39 -5.87 -25.39
CA ILE A 162 -9.93 -7.01 -26.20
C ILE A 162 -11.02 -7.44 -27.18
N ARG A 163 -12.28 -7.59 -26.73
CA ARG A 163 -13.41 -7.96 -27.59
C ARG A 163 -13.72 -6.92 -28.68
N ARG A 164 -13.47 -5.63 -28.42
CA ARG A 164 -13.66 -4.57 -29.41
C ARG A 164 -12.56 -4.52 -30.47
N SER A 165 -11.38 -4.98 -30.14
CA SER A 165 -10.22 -5.02 -31.05
C SER A 165 -10.16 -6.28 -31.92
N GLU A 166 -10.97 -7.32 -31.61
CA GLU A 166 -11.09 -8.50 -32.47
C GLU A 166 -11.90 -8.14 -33.74
N PRO A 167 -11.35 -8.36 -34.96
CA PRO A 167 -12.11 -8.12 -36.21
C PRO A 167 -13.31 -9.05 -36.25
N THR A 168 -14.49 -8.49 -36.44
CA THR A 168 -15.72 -9.23 -36.75
C THR A 168 -15.49 -9.97 -38.08
N SER A 169 -15.37 -11.28 -38.00
CA SER A 169 -15.26 -12.19 -39.16
C SER A 169 -16.57 -12.26 -39.94
#